data_b319592d8fb2a62299b2ffa9e935bd5c
#
_entry.id   b319592d8fb2a62299b2ffa9e935bd5c
#
_cell.length_a   1.000
_cell.length_b   1.000
_cell.length_c   1.000
_cell.angle_alpha   90.00
_cell.angle_beta   90.00
_cell.angle_gamma   90.00
#
_symmetry.space_group_name_H-M   'P 1'
#
loop_
_entity.id
_entity.type
_entity.pdbx_description
1 polymer ?
#
loop_
_entity_poly.entity_id
_entity_poly.type
_entity_poly.pdbx_seq_one_letter_code
_entity_poly.pdbx_strand_id
1 'polypeptide(L)'
;DGIARESVWQEKWLRVGNQVWSQRLIPLPLARAYHATHDATPGHKHFTHQMAARWVSRTEDGELQLRYADAWHNQLVEVPVEEYGQVAFKPDWERIRYLVNPALLQEMTPLDEQAPEQARWYEKREGKQRTRILWSSRWQLPLVVESASLDGYRSYRMEVTLKPLPKQLPWLQLEGYQTLDLRDFFD
;
A
#
# COMPACT_ATOMS: atom_id res chain seq x y z
N ASP A 1 32.77 4.07 5.66
CA ASP A 1 31.92 3.30 6.57
C ASP A 1 30.47 3.72 6.35
N GLY A 2 29.68 2.83 5.72
CA GLY A 2 28.25 3.07 5.50
C GLY A 2 27.43 2.70 6.72
N ILE A 3 26.47 3.54 7.11
CA ILE A 3 25.50 3.20 8.16
C ILE A 3 24.38 2.39 7.52
N ALA A 4 24.21 1.12 7.93
CA ALA A 4 23.04 0.34 7.55
C ALA A 4 21.79 0.90 8.24
N ARG A 5 20.74 1.17 7.46
CA ARG A 5 19.43 1.55 8.00
C ARG A 5 18.41 0.51 7.58
N GLU A 6 17.70 -0.03 8.54
CA GLU A 6 16.60 -0.95 8.32
C GLU A 6 15.29 -0.29 8.72
N SER A 7 14.25 -0.53 7.94
CA SER A 7 12.89 -0.10 8.23
C SER A 7 11.94 -1.26 8.00
N VAL A 8 11.23 -1.67 9.04
CA VAL A 8 10.25 -2.76 8.98
C VAL A 8 8.88 -2.23 9.35
N TRP A 9 7.88 -2.57 8.55
CA TRP A 9 6.49 -2.23 8.85
C TRP A 9 5.55 -3.35 8.43
N GLN A 10 4.36 -3.33 8.98
CA GLN A 10 3.27 -4.21 8.59
C GLN A 10 2.12 -3.40 8.03
N GLU A 11 1.44 -3.97 7.04
CA GLU A 11 0.29 -3.37 6.39
C GLU A 11 -0.84 -4.40 6.30
N LYS A 12 -2.05 -3.99 6.59
CA LYS A 12 -3.26 -4.73 6.20
C LYS A 12 -3.61 -4.30 4.79
N TRP A 13 -3.82 -5.28 3.93
CA TRP A 13 -4.27 -5.06 2.58
C TRP A 13 -5.48 -5.96 2.29
N LEU A 14 -6.50 -5.42 1.63
CA LEU A 14 -7.75 -6.09 1.36
C LEU A 14 -8.23 -5.68 -0.02
N ARG A 15 -8.63 -6.66 -0.85
CA ARG A 15 -9.32 -6.38 -2.12
C ARG A 15 -10.63 -7.15 -2.21
N VAL A 16 -11.69 -6.47 -2.61
CA VAL A 16 -13.01 -7.07 -2.86
C VAL A 16 -13.65 -6.33 -4.04
N GLY A 17 -14.01 -7.06 -5.08
CA GLY A 17 -14.53 -6.45 -6.31
C GLY A 17 -13.56 -5.39 -6.87
N ASN A 18 -14.05 -4.19 -7.09
CA ASN A 18 -13.29 -3.03 -7.55
C ASN A 18 -12.81 -2.12 -6.41
N GLN A 19 -12.63 -2.67 -5.22
CA GLN A 19 -12.23 -1.95 -4.03
C GLN A 19 -10.91 -2.52 -3.50
N VAL A 20 -9.99 -1.65 -3.13
CA VAL A 20 -8.75 -2.01 -2.45
C VAL A 20 -8.56 -1.09 -1.26
N TRP A 21 -8.31 -1.70 -0.11
CA TRP A 21 -8.02 -1.00 1.14
C TRP A 21 -6.63 -1.39 1.62
N SER A 22 -5.83 -0.42 2.00
CA SER A 22 -4.55 -0.68 2.64
C SER A 22 -4.37 0.22 3.85
N GLN A 23 -3.81 -0.35 4.92
CA GLN A 23 -3.61 0.34 6.18
C GLN A 23 -2.32 -0.11 6.84
N ARG A 24 -1.41 0.83 7.05
CA ARG A 24 -0.22 0.58 7.83
C ARG A 24 -0.58 0.31 9.28
N LEU A 25 -0.01 -0.73 9.88
CA LEU A 25 -0.19 -1.05 11.27
C LEU A 25 0.83 -0.27 12.10
N ILE A 26 0.37 0.79 12.73
CA ILE A 26 1.20 1.66 13.57
C ILE A 26 0.90 1.31 15.03
N PRO A 27 1.92 0.99 15.85
CA PRO A 27 1.71 0.76 17.27
C PRO A 27 1.03 1.97 17.95
N LEU A 28 0.00 1.72 18.75
CA LEU A 28 -0.80 2.78 19.38
C LEU A 28 0.04 3.84 20.13
N PRO A 29 1.12 3.50 20.88
CA PRO A 29 1.96 4.50 21.50
C PRO A 29 2.62 5.47 20.51
N LEU A 30 3.06 4.95 19.35
CA LEU A 30 3.66 5.78 18.30
C LEU A 30 2.62 6.66 17.61
N ALA A 31 1.42 6.15 17.36
CA ALA A 31 0.32 6.95 16.81
C ALA A 31 -0.05 8.09 17.77
N ARG A 32 -0.20 7.81 19.07
CA ARG A 32 -0.48 8.82 20.10
C ARG A 32 0.62 9.89 20.17
N ALA A 33 1.88 9.49 20.16
CA ALA A 33 3.01 10.44 20.21
C ALA A 33 3.04 11.34 18.97
N TYR A 34 2.75 10.78 17.80
CA TYR A 34 2.65 11.52 16.55
C TYR A 34 1.56 12.59 16.63
N HIS A 35 0.32 12.20 16.97
CA HIS A 35 -0.81 13.12 17.05
C HIS A 35 -0.63 14.17 18.14
N ALA A 36 -0.07 13.82 19.29
CA ALA A 36 0.21 14.78 20.37
C ALA A 36 1.16 15.90 19.94
N THR A 37 2.06 15.64 19.00
CA THR A 37 3.01 16.66 18.50
C THR A 37 2.45 17.47 17.33
N HIS A 38 1.62 16.87 16.47
CA HIS A 38 1.16 17.50 15.23
C HIS A 38 -0.18 18.21 15.39
N ASP A 39 -1.06 17.72 16.29
CA ASP A 39 -2.37 18.32 16.53
C ASP A 39 -2.31 19.49 17.54
N ALA A 40 -1.15 19.74 18.16
CA ALA A 40 -0.99 20.77 19.20
C ALA A 40 -0.96 22.21 18.66
N THR A 41 -0.87 22.40 17.34
CA THR A 41 -0.81 23.74 16.73
C THR A 41 -2.22 24.24 16.38
N PRO A 42 -2.77 25.23 17.12
CA PRO A 42 -4.11 25.76 16.82
C PRO A 42 -4.14 26.43 15.44
N GLY A 43 -5.17 26.12 14.66
CA GLY A 43 -5.47 26.79 13.38
C GLY A 43 -4.91 26.12 12.14
N HIS A 44 -4.05 25.12 12.25
CA HIS A 44 -3.60 24.32 11.13
C HIS A 44 -4.28 22.95 11.12
N LYS A 45 -4.93 22.62 10.03
CA LYS A 45 -5.42 21.26 9.79
C LYS A 45 -4.28 20.44 9.18
N HIS A 46 -3.82 19.42 9.87
CA HIS A 46 -2.78 18.52 9.37
C HIS A 46 -3.40 17.21 8.93
N PHE A 47 -3.20 16.87 7.67
CA PHE A 47 -3.50 15.54 7.16
C PHE A 47 -2.21 14.82 6.79
N THR A 48 -2.02 13.63 7.34
CA THR A 48 -0.87 12.80 7.01
C THR A 48 -1.35 11.48 6.45
N HIS A 49 -1.32 11.36 5.14
CA HIS A 49 -1.77 10.16 4.42
C HIS A 49 -1.08 8.85 4.87
N GLN A 50 0.13 8.94 5.46
CA GLN A 50 0.85 7.77 5.98
C GLN A 50 0.22 7.19 7.26
N MET A 51 -0.55 7.99 8.01
CA MET A 51 -1.24 7.58 9.23
C MET A 51 -2.65 7.09 8.97
N ALA A 52 -3.23 7.45 7.83
CA ALA A 52 -4.58 7.09 7.43
C ALA A 52 -4.61 5.80 6.61
N ALA A 53 -5.74 5.12 6.61
CA ALA A 53 -5.96 4.00 5.71
C ALA A 53 -6.29 4.49 4.30
N ARG A 54 -5.65 3.92 3.30
CA ARG A 54 -5.89 4.24 1.89
C ARG A 54 -6.99 3.36 1.32
N TRP A 55 -7.97 3.96 0.71
CA TRP A 55 -9.04 3.30 0.01
C TRP A 55 -9.08 3.72 -1.46
N VAL A 56 -8.85 2.78 -2.36
CA VAL A 56 -8.91 2.99 -3.80
C VAL A 56 -10.08 2.20 -4.35
N SER A 57 -10.92 2.84 -5.13
CA SER A 57 -11.99 2.19 -5.88
C SER A 57 -11.85 2.48 -7.38
N ARG A 58 -12.28 1.53 -8.21
CA ARG A 58 -12.34 1.69 -9.65
C ARG A 58 -13.80 1.74 -10.09
N THR A 59 -14.18 2.79 -10.80
CA THR A 59 -15.53 2.96 -11.36
C THR A 59 -15.76 2.01 -12.53
N GLU A 60 -17.00 1.91 -13.00
CA GLU A 60 -17.36 1.13 -14.20
C GLU A 60 -16.66 1.67 -15.46
N ASP A 61 -16.46 2.98 -15.54
CA ASP A 61 -15.75 3.64 -16.63
C ASP A 61 -14.22 3.49 -16.54
N GLY A 62 -13.73 2.84 -15.48
CA GLY A 62 -12.32 2.53 -15.28
C GLY A 62 -11.53 3.60 -14.53
N GLU A 63 -12.15 4.69 -14.13
CA GLU A 63 -11.50 5.75 -13.35
C GLU A 63 -11.20 5.31 -11.91
N LEU A 64 -10.10 5.80 -11.37
CA LEU A 64 -9.72 5.53 -9.98
C LEU A 64 -10.17 6.66 -9.09
N GLN A 65 -10.72 6.30 -7.94
CA GLN A 65 -11.05 7.21 -6.85
C GLN A 65 -10.16 6.88 -5.67
N LEU A 66 -9.42 7.87 -5.20
CA LEU A 66 -8.54 7.75 -4.04
C LEU A 66 -9.14 8.47 -2.84
N ARG A 67 -9.23 7.77 -1.73
CA ARG A 67 -9.66 8.28 -0.44
C ARG A 67 -8.74 7.82 0.67
N TYR A 68 -8.65 8.59 1.72
CA TYR A 68 -7.99 8.22 2.96
C TYR A 68 -8.96 8.29 4.12
N ALA A 69 -9.06 7.19 4.88
CA ALA A 69 -9.84 7.15 6.10
C ALA A 69 -8.92 7.39 7.30
N ASP A 70 -9.05 8.55 7.90
CA ASP A 70 -8.35 8.92 9.13
C ASP A 70 -9.23 8.57 10.33
N ALA A 71 -8.95 7.41 10.93
CA ALA A 71 -9.71 6.93 12.07
C ALA A 71 -9.44 7.72 13.36
N TRP A 72 -8.35 8.49 13.42
CA TRP A 72 -8.03 9.30 14.60
C TRP A 72 -8.95 10.53 14.70
N HIS A 73 -9.22 11.15 13.56
CA HIS A 73 -10.05 12.35 13.47
C HIS A 73 -11.47 12.07 12.96
N ASN A 74 -11.82 10.81 12.66
CA ASN A 74 -13.09 10.41 12.02
C ASN A 74 -13.33 11.18 10.70
N GLN A 75 -12.30 11.25 9.86
CA GLN A 75 -12.34 11.97 8.59
C GLN A 75 -12.14 11.02 7.41
N LEU A 76 -12.89 11.26 6.34
CA LEU A 76 -12.71 10.64 5.03
C LEU A 76 -12.23 11.71 4.07
N VAL A 77 -10.94 11.67 3.72
CA VAL A 77 -10.32 12.66 2.84
C VAL A 77 -10.37 12.15 1.41
N GLU A 78 -11.09 12.83 0.55
CA GLU A 78 -11.13 12.59 -0.88
C GLU A 78 -9.95 13.30 -1.55
N VAL A 79 -9.26 12.60 -2.44
CA VAL A 79 -8.10 13.14 -3.15
C VAL A 79 -8.47 13.34 -4.63
N PRO A 80 -8.58 14.57 -5.10
CA PRO A 80 -8.77 14.86 -6.52
C PRO A 80 -7.61 14.32 -7.37
N VAL A 81 -7.87 14.00 -8.63
CA VAL A 81 -6.87 13.43 -9.55
C VAL A 81 -5.65 14.34 -9.69
N GLU A 82 -5.88 15.65 -9.71
CA GLU A 82 -4.85 16.69 -9.82
C GLU A 82 -3.89 16.69 -8.61
N GLU A 83 -4.36 16.19 -7.46
CA GLU A 83 -3.63 16.18 -6.19
C GLU A 83 -2.96 14.84 -5.88
N TYR A 84 -3.02 13.86 -6.77
CA TYR A 84 -2.38 12.55 -6.57
C TYR A 84 -0.87 12.66 -6.28
N GLY A 85 -0.22 13.65 -6.87
CA GLY A 85 1.19 13.95 -6.64
C GLY A 85 1.51 14.33 -5.18
N GLN A 86 0.60 15.05 -4.51
CA GLN A 86 0.77 15.53 -3.13
C GLN A 86 0.86 14.37 -2.11
N VAL A 87 0.17 13.27 -2.42
CA VAL A 87 0.18 12.05 -1.60
C VAL A 87 1.03 10.93 -2.20
N ALA A 88 1.88 11.26 -3.19
CA ALA A 88 2.74 10.34 -3.92
C ALA A 88 1.98 9.11 -4.47
N PHE A 89 0.71 9.30 -4.83
CA PHE A 89 -0.11 8.24 -5.40
C PHE A 89 0.15 8.08 -6.91
N LYS A 90 0.37 6.83 -7.32
CA LYS A 90 0.48 6.45 -8.74
C LYS A 90 -0.74 5.62 -9.10
N PRO A 91 -1.55 6.05 -10.08
CA PRO A 91 -2.81 5.39 -10.44
C PRO A 91 -2.58 4.14 -11.31
N ASP A 92 -1.81 3.19 -10.81
CA ASP A 92 -1.60 1.87 -11.42
C ASP A 92 -2.54 0.85 -10.75
N TRP A 93 -3.72 0.66 -11.35
CA TRP A 93 -4.75 -0.25 -10.82
C TRP A 93 -4.26 -1.68 -10.65
N GLU A 94 -3.52 -2.20 -11.62
CA GLU A 94 -3.02 -3.57 -11.56
C GLU A 94 -2.06 -3.76 -10.37
N ARG A 95 -1.16 -2.81 -10.18
CA ARG A 95 -0.26 -2.82 -9.02
C ARG A 95 -1.00 -2.64 -7.70
N ILE A 96 -2.02 -1.78 -7.66
CA ILE A 96 -2.84 -1.55 -6.46
C ILE A 96 -3.61 -2.82 -6.09
N ARG A 97 -4.22 -3.47 -7.11
CA ARG A 97 -5.07 -4.64 -6.95
C ARG A 97 -4.30 -5.94 -6.69
N TYR A 98 -3.09 -6.07 -7.20
CA TYR A 98 -2.31 -7.31 -7.16
C TYR A 98 -0.99 -7.17 -6.40
N LEU A 99 -0.72 -6.02 -5.75
CA LEU A 99 0.52 -5.65 -5.05
C LEU A 99 1.75 -5.51 -5.96
N VAL A 100 1.76 -6.17 -7.10
CA VAL A 100 2.66 -5.97 -8.24
C VAL A 100 1.82 -5.98 -9.52
N ASN A 101 2.29 -5.35 -10.57
CA ASN A 101 1.62 -5.48 -11.86
C ASN A 101 1.89 -6.88 -12.43
N PRO A 102 0.86 -7.73 -12.67
CA PRO A 102 1.05 -9.10 -13.15
C PRO A 102 1.73 -9.18 -14.52
N ALA A 103 1.61 -8.14 -15.36
CA ALA A 103 2.29 -8.09 -16.66
C ALA A 103 3.82 -8.17 -16.51
N LEU A 104 4.36 -7.73 -15.36
CA LEU A 104 5.78 -7.84 -15.07
C LEU A 104 6.30 -9.29 -15.12
N LEU A 105 5.45 -10.27 -14.77
CA LEU A 105 5.84 -11.68 -14.79
C LEU A 105 6.17 -12.20 -16.20
N GLN A 106 5.58 -11.58 -17.23
CA GLN A 106 5.87 -11.95 -18.63
C GLN A 106 7.30 -11.56 -19.06
N GLU A 107 7.88 -10.58 -18.36
CA GLU A 107 9.24 -10.11 -18.58
C GLU A 107 10.28 -10.80 -17.67
N MET A 108 9.84 -11.69 -16.80
CA MET A 108 10.67 -12.38 -15.82
C MET A 108 10.93 -13.82 -16.24
N THR A 109 12.07 -14.35 -15.84
CA THR A 109 12.42 -15.75 -16.06
C THR A 109 11.81 -16.60 -14.94
N PRO A 110 10.98 -17.61 -15.27
CA PRO A 110 10.50 -18.55 -14.28
C PRO A 110 11.65 -19.43 -13.78
N LEU A 111 11.69 -19.69 -12.47
CA LEU A 111 12.71 -20.51 -11.84
C LEU A 111 12.14 -21.88 -11.46
N ASP A 112 12.99 -22.89 -11.48
CA ASP A 112 12.69 -24.25 -11.00
C ASP A 112 13.18 -24.39 -9.54
N GLU A 113 12.62 -23.59 -8.65
CA GLU A 113 12.90 -23.59 -7.22
C GLU A 113 11.69 -24.10 -6.45
N GLN A 114 11.95 -24.66 -5.27
CA GLN A 114 10.89 -25.13 -4.38
C GLN A 114 9.93 -23.97 -4.04
N ALA A 115 8.64 -24.23 -4.23
CA ALA A 115 7.57 -23.27 -3.99
C ALA A 115 6.33 -24.00 -3.43
N PRO A 116 5.43 -23.31 -2.72
CA PRO A 116 4.13 -23.84 -2.35
C PRO A 116 3.31 -24.26 -3.59
N GLU A 117 2.32 -25.14 -3.36
CA GLU A 117 1.40 -25.54 -4.42
C GLU A 117 0.75 -24.32 -5.11
N GLN A 118 0.69 -24.36 -6.43
CA GLN A 118 0.17 -23.26 -7.28
C GLN A 118 0.93 -21.93 -7.11
N ALA A 119 2.20 -21.98 -6.68
CA ALA A 119 3.09 -20.83 -6.67
C ALA A 119 4.38 -21.15 -7.46
N ARG A 120 5.00 -20.11 -8.00
CA ARG A 120 6.26 -20.22 -8.74
C ARG A 120 7.13 -19.01 -8.52
N TRP A 121 8.44 -19.22 -8.47
CA TRP A 121 9.42 -18.15 -8.46
C TRP A 121 9.69 -17.61 -9.85
N TYR A 122 9.84 -16.29 -9.94
CA TYR A 122 10.25 -15.54 -11.11
C TYR A 122 11.40 -14.61 -10.76
N GLU A 123 12.33 -14.40 -11.69
CA GLU A 123 13.46 -13.50 -11.51
C GLU A 123 13.62 -12.58 -12.72
N LYS A 124 13.93 -11.32 -12.46
CA LYS A 124 14.40 -10.34 -13.46
C LYS A 124 15.66 -9.68 -12.94
N ARG A 125 16.65 -9.55 -13.82
CA ARG A 125 17.85 -8.75 -13.59
C ARG A 125 17.87 -7.62 -14.61
N GLU A 126 17.95 -6.39 -14.11
CA GLU A 126 17.98 -5.20 -14.93
C GLU A 126 19.05 -4.26 -14.42
N GLY A 127 20.06 -4.03 -15.23
CA GLY A 127 21.25 -3.28 -14.82
C GLY A 127 21.89 -3.87 -13.57
N LYS A 128 21.97 -3.08 -12.50
CA LYS A 128 22.52 -3.49 -11.20
C LYS A 128 21.47 -3.95 -10.20
N GLN A 129 20.25 -4.23 -10.63
CA GLN A 129 19.15 -4.64 -9.76
C GLN A 129 18.68 -6.05 -10.09
N ARG A 130 18.39 -6.82 -9.05
CA ARG A 130 17.76 -8.13 -9.13
C ARG A 130 16.41 -8.06 -8.42
N THR A 131 15.36 -8.51 -9.09
CA THR A 131 14.02 -8.63 -8.52
C THR A 131 13.56 -10.07 -8.62
N ARG A 132 13.01 -10.63 -7.52
CA ARG A 132 12.42 -11.95 -7.47
C ARG A 132 11.00 -11.85 -6.94
N ILE A 133 10.11 -12.65 -7.48
CA ILE A 133 8.71 -12.71 -7.08
C ILE A 133 8.30 -14.19 -6.94
N LEU A 134 7.82 -14.57 -5.76
CA LEU A 134 7.07 -15.80 -5.57
C LEU A 134 5.60 -15.52 -5.82
N TRP A 135 5.11 -15.87 -7.00
CA TRP A 135 3.75 -15.60 -7.44
C TRP A 135 2.83 -16.78 -7.22
N SER A 136 1.68 -16.56 -6.59
CA SER A 136 0.60 -17.54 -6.48
C SER A 136 -0.43 -17.35 -7.60
N SER A 137 -0.57 -18.35 -8.46
CA SER A 137 -1.60 -18.36 -9.51
C SER A 137 -3.01 -18.52 -8.95
N ARG A 138 -3.15 -19.21 -7.81
CA ARG A 138 -4.42 -19.37 -7.09
C ARG A 138 -4.97 -18.05 -6.58
N TRP A 139 -4.14 -17.26 -5.93
CA TRP A 139 -4.55 -16.01 -5.29
C TRP A 139 -4.33 -14.80 -6.19
N GLN A 140 -3.59 -14.98 -7.29
CA GLN A 140 -3.15 -13.88 -8.17
C GLN A 140 -2.50 -12.75 -7.34
N LEU A 141 -1.53 -13.15 -6.53
CA LEU A 141 -0.78 -12.28 -5.63
C LEU A 141 0.67 -12.77 -5.50
N PRO A 142 1.62 -11.88 -5.27
CA PRO A 142 2.93 -12.27 -4.80
C PRO A 142 2.81 -12.76 -3.34
N LEU A 143 3.41 -13.89 -3.03
CA LEU A 143 3.61 -14.34 -1.65
C LEU A 143 4.88 -13.73 -1.07
N VAL A 144 5.89 -13.51 -1.92
CA VAL A 144 7.14 -12.84 -1.59
C VAL A 144 7.55 -11.96 -2.76
N VAL A 145 8.04 -10.77 -2.46
CA VAL A 145 8.77 -9.90 -3.40
C VAL A 145 10.10 -9.54 -2.79
N GLU A 146 11.18 -9.80 -3.51
CA GLU A 146 12.54 -9.44 -3.14
C GLU A 146 13.12 -8.53 -4.23
N SER A 147 13.79 -7.48 -3.82
CA SER A 147 14.56 -6.64 -4.71
C SER A 147 15.86 -6.25 -4.02
N ALA A 148 16.98 -6.42 -4.71
CA ALA A 148 18.29 -6.10 -4.18
C ALA A 148 19.18 -5.50 -5.26
N SER A 149 20.00 -4.52 -4.87
CA SER A 149 21.10 -4.06 -5.70
C SER A 149 22.25 -5.07 -5.67
N LEU A 150 22.94 -5.26 -6.80
CA LEU A 150 24.03 -6.24 -6.90
C LEU A 150 25.25 -5.88 -6.03
N ASP A 151 25.38 -4.62 -5.63
CA ASP A 151 26.40 -4.13 -4.71
C ASP A 151 26.03 -4.37 -3.22
N GLY A 152 24.80 -4.87 -2.94
CA GLY A 152 24.33 -5.18 -1.61
C GLY A 152 23.89 -3.98 -0.76
N TYR A 153 23.98 -2.74 -1.27
CA TYR A 153 23.67 -1.54 -0.49
C TYR A 153 22.17 -1.29 -0.30
N ARG A 154 21.33 -1.86 -1.16
CA ARG A 154 19.88 -1.68 -1.08
C ARG A 154 19.19 -3.03 -1.21
N SER A 155 18.31 -3.31 -0.29
CA SER A 155 17.43 -4.48 -0.36
C SER A 155 16.03 -4.12 0.10
N TYR A 156 15.06 -4.78 -0.48
CA TYR A 156 13.65 -4.72 -0.12
C TYR A 156 13.09 -6.13 -0.10
N ARG A 157 12.28 -6.44 0.90
CA ARG A 157 11.55 -7.70 0.98
C ARG A 157 10.15 -7.44 1.49
N MET A 158 9.17 -7.98 0.78
CA MET A 158 7.77 -8.03 1.18
C MET A 158 7.36 -9.49 1.29
N GLU A 159 6.66 -9.83 2.36
CA GLU A 159 6.03 -11.12 2.56
C GLU A 159 4.54 -10.94 2.79
N VAL A 160 3.73 -11.77 2.13
CA VAL A 160 2.28 -11.73 2.23
C VAL A 160 1.78 -12.93 3.02
N THR A 161 1.07 -12.66 4.12
CA THR A 161 0.34 -13.66 4.90
C THR A 161 -1.14 -13.56 4.57
N LEU A 162 -1.69 -14.62 4.01
CA LEU A 162 -3.11 -14.70 3.68
C LEU A 162 -3.95 -14.89 4.95
N LYS A 163 -5.04 -14.15 5.05
CA LYS A 163 -6.01 -14.25 6.15
C LYS A 163 -7.43 -14.28 5.60
N PRO A 164 -8.40 -14.84 6.34
CA PRO A 164 -9.81 -14.73 5.98
C PRO A 164 -10.25 -13.28 5.86
N LEU A 165 -11.25 -13.02 5.03
CA LEU A 165 -11.88 -11.70 4.94
C LEU A 165 -12.49 -11.33 6.31
N PRO A 166 -12.41 -10.04 6.68
CA PRO A 166 -13.08 -9.55 7.89
C PRO A 166 -14.59 -9.70 7.75
N LYS A 167 -15.29 -9.88 8.88
CA LYS A 167 -16.76 -9.97 8.92
C LYS A 167 -17.44 -8.72 8.37
N GLN A 168 -16.83 -7.56 8.61
CA GLN A 168 -17.25 -6.27 8.07
C GLN A 168 -16.11 -5.66 7.27
N LEU A 169 -16.43 -5.17 6.07
CA LEU A 169 -15.45 -4.50 5.22
C LEU A 169 -15.18 -3.09 5.76
N PRO A 170 -13.91 -2.63 5.78
CA PRO A 170 -13.55 -1.36 6.42
C PRO A 170 -14.31 -0.16 5.87
N TRP A 171 -14.52 -0.09 4.57
CA TRP A 171 -15.24 1.03 3.93
C TRP A 171 -16.74 1.07 4.24
N LEU A 172 -17.31 -0.01 4.78
CA LEU A 172 -18.69 -0.02 5.27
C LEU A 172 -18.81 0.47 6.73
N GLN A 173 -17.68 0.78 7.37
CA GLN A 173 -17.62 1.24 8.76
C GLN A 173 -17.28 2.75 8.86
N LEU A 174 -17.40 3.48 7.76
CA LEU A 174 -17.09 4.91 7.70
C LEU A 174 -18.33 5.80 7.96
N GLU A 175 -19.42 5.21 8.44
CA GLU A 175 -20.60 5.97 8.85
C GLU A 175 -20.24 6.97 9.96
N GLY A 176 -20.62 8.23 9.78
CA GLY A 176 -20.30 9.29 10.73
C GLY A 176 -18.93 9.96 10.49
N TYR A 177 -18.12 9.50 9.54
CA TYR A 177 -16.91 10.22 9.16
C TYR A 177 -17.26 11.50 8.43
N GLN A 178 -16.56 12.59 8.76
CA GLN A 178 -16.65 13.84 8.01
C GLN A 178 -15.90 13.71 6.69
N THR A 179 -16.58 13.91 5.58
CA THR A 179 -15.94 13.95 4.26
C THR A 179 -15.31 15.32 4.02
N LEU A 180 -14.03 15.33 3.66
CA LEU A 180 -13.22 16.50 3.36
C LEU A 180 -12.53 16.30 2.02
N ASP A 181 -12.21 17.40 1.34
CA ASP A 181 -11.31 17.39 0.17
C ASP A 181 -9.87 17.58 0.65
N LEU A 182 -8.89 16.94 -0.02
CA LEU A 182 -7.49 17.10 0.34
C LEU A 182 -7.05 18.57 0.33
N ARG A 183 -7.62 19.38 -0.55
CA ARG A 183 -7.34 20.82 -0.67
C ARG A 183 -7.76 21.63 0.56
N ASP A 184 -8.66 21.10 1.40
CA ASP A 184 -9.04 21.74 2.67
C ASP A 184 -7.88 21.77 3.69
N PHE A 185 -6.78 21.07 3.40
CA PHE A 185 -5.57 21.01 4.22
C PHE A 185 -4.40 21.82 3.65
N PHE A 186 -4.62 22.52 2.53
CA PHE A 186 -3.63 23.42 1.94
C PHE A 186 -3.92 24.85 2.45
N ASP A 187 -3.06 25.35 3.31
CA ASP A 187 -3.06 26.75 3.76
C ASP A 187 -2.19 27.63 2.88
#